data_b2584b86a9212080c0a06c20d9eb14d3
#
_entry.id   b2584b86a9212080c0a06c20d9eb14d3
#
_cell.length_a   1.000
_cell.length_b   1.000
_cell.length_c   1.000
_cell.angle_alpha   90.00
_cell.angle_beta   90.00
_cell.angle_gamma   90.00
#
_symmetry.space_group_name_H-M   'P 1'
#
loop_
_entity.id
_entity.type
_entity.pdbx_description
1 polymer ?
#
loop_
_entity_poly.entity_id
_entity_poly.type
_entity_poly.pdbx_seq_one_letter_code
_entity_poly.pdbx_strand_id
1 'polypeptide(L)'
;RKLMAHSVDVWESDPEGLSYHPVGYMQISSESMRADVTSIYEQQQAIGYESTFIEGEQASTDYMKGYFADWRAKGITSVLHEKRGGYSNQTKTMYALAGKVEKLGVRLITGVEVKGFVSDSGSGAVNAVETDKGKVSCEQIIIGAGPWARDFWNMLDLPKQIDITQPNG
;
A
#
# COMPACT_ATOMS: atom_id res chain seq x y z
N ARG A 1 -0.79 -10.00 -5.32
CA ARG A 1 -1.97 -9.51 -6.08
C ARG A 1 -3.26 -9.59 -5.27
N LYS A 2 -3.59 -10.71 -4.61
CA LYS A 2 -4.83 -10.85 -3.80
C LYS A 2 -4.98 -9.73 -2.78
N LEU A 3 -3.91 -9.36 -2.05
CA LEU A 3 -3.94 -8.27 -1.08
C LEU A 3 -4.29 -6.92 -1.74
N MET A 4 -3.74 -6.65 -2.93
CA MET A 4 -4.03 -5.42 -3.67
C MET A 4 -5.47 -5.36 -4.16
N ALA A 5 -6.01 -6.47 -4.69
CA ALA A 5 -7.41 -6.56 -5.09
C ALA A 5 -8.35 -6.31 -3.90
N HIS A 6 -8.09 -6.96 -2.76
CA HIS A 6 -8.85 -6.72 -1.54
C HIS A 6 -8.75 -5.27 -1.05
N SER A 7 -7.57 -4.64 -1.19
CA SER A 7 -7.41 -3.22 -0.83
C SER A 7 -8.32 -2.31 -1.67
N VAL A 8 -8.48 -2.59 -2.96
CA VAL A 8 -9.43 -1.84 -3.82
C VAL A 8 -10.86 -1.99 -3.31
N ASP A 9 -11.28 -3.20 -2.90
CA ASP A 9 -12.60 -3.42 -2.32
C ASP A 9 -12.81 -2.57 -1.06
N VAL A 10 -11.80 -2.44 -0.22
CA VAL A 10 -11.83 -1.58 0.97
C VAL A 10 -11.99 -0.10 0.60
N TRP A 11 -11.23 0.38 -0.39
CA TRP A 11 -11.35 1.76 -0.87
C TRP A 11 -12.72 2.07 -1.47
N GLU A 12 -13.26 1.14 -2.25
CA GLU A 12 -14.59 1.25 -2.87
C GLU A 12 -15.75 1.07 -1.88
N SER A 13 -15.51 0.49 -0.71
CA SER A 13 -16.56 0.32 0.31
C SER A 13 -17.05 1.64 0.91
N ASP A 14 -16.25 2.69 0.87
CA ASP A 14 -16.60 4.03 1.35
C ASP A 14 -15.80 5.09 0.58
N PRO A 15 -16.04 5.25 -0.73
CA PRO A 15 -15.23 6.10 -1.58
C PRO A 15 -15.31 7.57 -1.18
N GLU A 16 -16.47 8.04 -0.72
CA GLU A 16 -16.66 9.41 -0.26
C GLU A 16 -15.90 9.65 1.05
N GLY A 17 -16.10 8.80 2.06
CA GLY A 17 -15.44 8.91 3.36
C GLY A 17 -13.93 8.70 3.29
N LEU A 18 -13.43 7.89 2.35
CA LEU A 18 -12.01 7.68 2.12
C LEU A 18 -11.42 8.61 1.06
N SER A 19 -12.24 9.50 0.48
CA SER A 19 -11.84 10.40 -0.62
C SER A 19 -11.18 9.63 -1.78
N TYR A 20 -11.76 8.47 -2.12
CA TYR A 20 -11.27 7.62 -3.19
C TYR A 20 -11.93 7.99 -4.53
N HIS A 21 -11.11 8.11 -5.56
CA HIS A 21 -11.53 8.46 -6.90
C HIS A 21 -11.11 7.36 -7.88
N PRO A 22 -12.02 6.47 -8.31
CA PRO A 22 -11.74 5.37 -9.23
C PRO A 22 -11.64 5.89 -10.67
N VAL A 23 -10.59 6.62 -10.97
CA VAL A 23 -10.34 7.21 -12.31
C VAL A 23 -9.61 6.27 -13.26
N GLY A 24 -9.29 5.06 -12.81
CA GLY A 24 -8.45 4.11 -13.51
C GLY A 24 -6.96 4.28 -13.21
N TYR A 25 -6.22 3.23 -13.46
CA TYR A 25 -4.76 3.22 -13.45
C TYR A 25 -4.25 2.56 -14.73
N MET A 26 -3.33 3.22 -15.43
CA MET A 26 -2.74 2.70 -16.63
C MET A 26 -1.23 2.52 -16.47
N GLN A 27 -0.76 1.27 -16.59
CA GLN A 27 0.65 0.96 -16.77
C GLN A 27 0.94 0.97 -18.25
N ILE A 28 1.65 1.99 -18.73
CA ILE A 28 2.10 2.12 -20.10
C ILE A 28 3.58 1.79 -20.19
N SER A 29 3.97 0.95 -21.14
CA SER A 29 5.32 0.38 -21.14
C SER A 29 5.88 0.20 -22.55
N SER A 30 7.21 0.29 -22.64
CA SER A 30 7.98 -0.07 -23.83
C SER A 30 8.16 -1.58 -23.92
N GLU A 31 8.70 -2.05 -25.05
CA GLU A 31 8.94 -3.48 -25.32
C GLU A 31 9.78 -4.16 -24.24
N SER A 32 10.75 -3.48 -23.65
CA SER A 32 11.60 -4.05 -22.59
C SER A 32 10.85 -4.46 -21.30
N MET A 33 9.68 -3.86 -21.07
CA MET A 33 8.85 -4.15 -19.90
C MET A 33 7.66 -5.04 -20.20
N ARG A 34 7.43 -5.39 -21.47
CA ARG A 34 6.24 -6.12 -21.89
C ARG A 34 6.05 -7.44 -21.18
N ALA A 35 7.11 -8.21 -21.01
CA ALA A 35 7.04 -9.51 -20.33
C ALA A 35 6.59 -9.37 -18.85
N ASP A 36 7.08 -8.35 -18.15
CA ASP A 36 6.69 -8.08 -16.77
C ASP A 36 5.22 -7.66 -16.68
N VAL A 37 4.77 -6.78 -17.58
CA VAL A 37 3.37 -6.33 -17.64
C VAL A 37 2.43 -7.47 -18.02
N THR A 38 2.82 -8.35 -18.97
CA THR A 38 2.08 -9.56 -19.28
C THR A 38 1.91 -10.46 -18.06
N SER A 39 3.00 -10.70 -17.33
CA SER A 39 2.95 -11.49 -16.08
C SER A 39 2.02 -10.88 -15.03
N ILE A 40 1.99 -9.55 -14.93
CA ILE A 40 1.06 -8.85 -14.03
C ILE A 40 -0.38 -9.11 -14.46
N TYR A 41 -0.69 -8.97 -15.74
CA TYR A 41 -2.02 -9.23 -16.29
C TYR A 41 -2.48 -10.67 -16.03
N GLU A 42 -1.64 -11.66 -16.34
CA GLU A 42 -1.94 -13.08 -16.09
C GLU A 42 -2.25 -13.35 -14.61
N GLN A 43 -1.46 -12.78 -13.70
CA GLN A 43 -1.70 -12.89 -12.25
C GLN A 43 -3.02 -12.25 -11.83
N GLN A 44 -3.42 -11.14 -12.46
CA GLN A 44 -4.71 -10.49 -12.20
C GLN A 44 -5.85 -11.37 -12.69
N GLN A 45 -5.76 -11.92 -13.90
CA GLN A 45 -6.76 -12.86 -14.44
C GLN A 45 -6.90 -14.12 -13.55
N ALA A 46 -5.80 -14.66 -13.08
CA ALA A 46 -5.78 -15.85 -12.21
C ALA A 46 -6.52 -15.66 -10.87
N ILE A 47 -6.71 -14.42 -10.42
CA ILE A 47 -7.47 -14.09 -9.19
C ILE A 47 -8.84 -13.47 -9.49
N GLY A 48 -9.25 -13.39 -10.76
CA GLY A 48 -10.50 -12.77 -11.17
C GLY A 48 -10.53 -11.24 -11.06
N TYR A 49 -9.37 -10.58 -11.03
CA TYR A 49 -9.30 -9.11 -11.03
C TYR A 49 -9.40 -8.59 -12.46
N GLU A 50 -10.43 -7.78 -12.72
CA GLU A 50 -10.71 -7.26 -14.06
C GLU A 50 -9.69 -6.19 -14.46
N SER A 51 -9.00 -6.44 -15.57
CA SER A 51 -8.09 -5.49 -16.22
C SER A 51 -8.10 -5.69 -17.74
N THR A 52 -7.70 -4.66 -18.47
CA THR A 52 -7.58 -4.69 -19.92
C THR A 52 -6.10 -4.62 -20.29
N PHE A 53 -5.65 -5.57 -21.13
CA PHE A 53 -4.27 -5.59 -21.61
C PHE A 53 -4.24 -5.42 -23.13
N ILE A 54 -3.49 -4.42 -23.59
CA ILE A 54 -3.31 -4.08 -25.01
C ILE A 54 -1.85 -4.30 -25.37
N GLU A 55 -1.60 -5.01 -26.47
CA GLU A 55 -0.27 -5.30 -26.97
C GLU A 55 -0.07 -4.74 -28.39
N GLY A 56 1.13 -4.27 -28.65
CA GLY A 56 1.56 -3.68 -29.92
C GLY A 56 1.49 -2.16 -29.92
N GLU A 57 2.44 -1.53 -30.63
CA GLU A 57 2.61 -0.06 -30.60
C GLU A 57 1.39 0.66 -31.19
N GLN A 58 0.88 0.17 -32.33
CA GLN A 58 -0.29 0.79 -32.96
C GLN A 58 -1.54 0.63 -32.09
N ALA A 59 -1.81 -0.58 -31.59
CA ALA A 59 -2.97 -0.85 -30.74
C ALA A 59 -2.91 -0.04 -29.43
N SER A 60 -1.72 0.06 -28.83
CA SER A 60 -1.49 0.89 -27.63
C SER A 60 -1.74 2.36 -27.93
N THR A 61 -1.26 2.85 -29.08
CA THR A 61 -1.49 4.25 -29.50
C THR A 61 -2.98 4.54 -29.71
N ASP A 62 -3.70 3.66 -30.39
CA ASP A 62 -5.13 3.82 -30.67
C ASP A 62 -5.95 3.77 -29.37
N TYR A 63 -5.60 2.85 -28.47
CA TYR A 63 -6.22 2.77 -27.16
C TYR A 63 -6.02 4.04 -26.34
N MET A 64 -4.78 4.55 -26.28
CA MET A 64 -4.45 5.76 -25.54
C MET A 64 -5.12 7.00 -26.12
N LYS A 65 -5.24 7.09 -27.46
CA LYS A 65 -5.98 8.18 -28.11
C LYS A 65 -7.47 8.18 -27.81
N GLY A 66 -8.03 7.04 -27.46
CA GLY A 66 -9.41 6.96 -26.97
C GLY A 66 -9.65 7.68 -25.65
N TYR A 67 -8.60 7.87 -24.85
CA TYR A 67 -8.64 8.60 -23.57
C TYR A 67 -8.01 9.99 -23.65
N PHE A 68 -6.96 10.13 -24.45
CA PHE A 68 -6.15 11.36 -24.58
C PHE A 68 -5.98 11.69 -26.08
N ALA A 69 -6.85 12.52 -26.62
CA ALA A 69 -6.88 12.83 -28.06
C ALA A 69 -5.55 13.39 -28.60
N ASP A 70 -4.76 14.04 -27.74
CA ASP A 70 -3.45 14.61 -28.07
C ASP A 70 -2.27 13.67 -27.78
N TRP A 71 -2.53 12.37 -27.52
CA TRP A 71 -1.48 11.37 -27.26
C TRP A 71 -0.44 11.31 -28.38
N ARG A 72 0.85 11.46 -28.04
CA ARG A 72 1.97 11.51 -28.98
C ARG A 72 3.17 10.64 -28.61
N ALA A 73 3.10 9.88 -27.50
CA ALA A 73 4.20 9.03 -27.09
C ALA A 73 4.50 7.97 -28.16
N LYS A 74 5.78 7.65 -28.34
CA LYS A 74 6.29 6.63 -29.25
C LYS A 74 6.98 5.53 -28.46
N GLY A 75 7.09 4.35 -29.05
CA GLY A 75 7.77 3.22 -28.45
C GLY A 75 7.01 2.60 -27.26
N ILE A 76 5.72 2.91 -27.12
CA ILE A 76 4.83 2.25 -26.17
C ILE A 76 4.23 1.03 -26.85
N THR A 77 4.55 -0.16 -26.36
CA THR A 77 4.14 -1.42 -26.96
C THR A 77 3.16 -2.21 -26.09
N SER A 78 2.86 -1.73 -24.87
CA SER A 78 1.84 -2.33 -24.04
C SER A 78 1.17 -1.32 -23.12
N VAL A 79 -0.13 -1.55 -22.88
CA VAL A 79 -0.94 -0.82 -21.91
C VAL A 79 -1.71 -1.83 -21.08
N LEU A 80 -1.52 -1.81 -19.77
CA LEU A 80 -2.37 -2.51 -18.80
C LEU A 80 -3.24 -1.48 -18.10
N HIS A 81 -4.55 -1.59 -18.26
CA HIS A 81 -5.52 -0.67 -17.69
C HIS A 81 -6.39 -1.36 -16.63
N GLU A 82 -6.27 -0.91 -15.40
CA GLU A 82 -7.07 -1.30 -14.25
C GLU A 82 -8.14 -0.23 -14.02
N LYS A 83 -9.37 -0.49 -14.48
CA LYS A 83 -10.46 0.51 -14.41
C LYS A 83 -10.87 0.85 -12.98
N ARG A 84 -10.73 -0.09 -12.06
CA ARG A 84 -11.00 0.10 -10.63
C ARG A 84 -9.85 0.80 -9.91
N GLY A 85 -8.69 0.94 -10.54
CA GLY A 85 -7.57 1.71 -9.99
C GLY A 85 -7.94 3.17 -9.81
N GLY A 86 -7.24 3.88 -8.94
CA GLY A 86 -7.56 5.27 -8.69
C GLY A 86 -6.59 5.93 -7.73
N TYR A 87 -7.01 7.05 -7.19
CA TYR A 87 -6.25 7.78 -6.18
C TYR A 87 -7.15 8.20 -5.01
N SER A 88 -6.53 8.49 -3.90
CA SER A 88 -7.19 9.04 -2.73
C SER A 88 -6.48 10.32 -2.29
N ASN A 89 -7.25 11.29 -1.78
CA ASN A 89 -6.68 12.48 -1.18
C ASN A 89 -6.08 12.11 0.19
N GLN A 90 -4.76 12.08 0.27
CA GLN A 90 -4.02 11.63 1.45
C GLN A 90 -4.49 12.30 2.75
N THR A 91 -4.60 13.62 2.78
CA THR A 91 -4.99 14.36 3.98
C THR A 91 -6.41 14.03 4.41
N LYS A 92 -7.37 14.07 3.48
CA LYS A 92 -8.78 13.74 3.78
C LYS A 92 -8.92 12.30 4.28
N THR A 93 -8.26 11.35 3.63
CA THR A 93 -8.27 9.95 4.03
C THR A 93 -7.72 9.74 5.44
N MET A 94 -6.60 10.39 5.79
CA MET A 94 -6.02 10.27 7.13
C MET A 94 -6.97 10.79 8.21
N TYR A 95 -7.61 11.94 8.00
CA TYR A 95 -8.61 12.45 8.94
C TYR A 95 -9.86 11.55 9.02
N ALA A 96 -10.30 11.01 7.89
CA ALA A 96 -11.43 10.09 7.87
C ALA A 96 -11.14 8.78 8.62
N LEU A 97 -9.95 8.21 8.42
CA LEU A 97 -9.50 7.04 9.17
C LEU A 97 -9.37 7.32 10.66
N ALA A 98 -8.80 8.48 11.04
CA ALA A 98 -8.73 8.91 12.43
C ALA A 98 -10.15 8.95 13.06
N GLY A 99 -11.10 9.60 12.41
CA GLY A 99 -12.47 9.64 12.90
C GLY A 99 -13.16 8.27 12.96
N LYS A 100 -12.83 7.35 12.05
CA LYS A 100 -13.37 5.98 12.09
C LYS A 100 -12.84 5.19 13.29
N VAL A 101 -11.54 5.24 13.55
CA VAL A 101 -10.95 4.49 14.68
C VAL A 101 -11.42 5.05 16.02
N GLU A 102 -11.57 6.38 16.14
CA GLU A 102 -12.13 7.01 17.34
C GLU A 102 -13.59 6.56 17.60
N LYS A 103 -14.42 6.49 16.57
CA LYS A 103 -15.80 5.95 16.66
C LYS A 103 -15.84 4.49 17.11
N LEU A 104 -14.80 3.72 16.84
CA LEU A 104 -14.63 2.34 17.30
C LEU A 104 -14.05 2.24 18.72
N GLY A 105 -13.85 3.37 19.41
CA GLY A 105 -13.35 3.41 20.78
C GLY A 105 -11.83 3.38 20.89
N VAL A 106 -11.11 3.48 19.79
CA VAL A 106 -9.64 3.57 19.81
C VAL A 106 -9.23 4.98 20.23
N ARG A 107 -8.32 5.09 21.20
CA ARG A 107 -7.74 6.38 21.59
C ARG A 107 -6.60 6.75 20.68
N LEU A 108 -6.72 7.87 19.99
CA LEU A 108 -5.63 8.50 19.26
C LEU A 108 -4.90 9.47 20.20
N ILE A 109 -3.59 9.28 20.34
CA ILE A 109 -2.73 10.15 21.14
C ILE A 109 -1.69 10.77 20.22
N THR A 110 -1.81 12.05 19.95
CA THR A 110 -0.90 12.80 19.08
C THR A 110 0.07 13.65 19.91
N GLY A 111 1.16 14.11 19.27
CA GLY A 111 2.18 14.93 19.94
C GLY A 111 2.93 14.18 21.04
N VAL A 112 3.09 12.88 20.87
CA VAL A 112 3.83 11.96 21.75
C VAL A 112 4.94 11.31 20.96
N GLU A 113 6.14 11.32 21.51
CA GLU A 113 7.30 10.68 20.92
C GLU A 113 7.60 9.36 21.65
N VAL A 114 7.69 8.26 20.89
CA VAL A 114 8.13 6.97 21.41
C VAL A 114 9.64 7.02 21.64
N LYS A 115 10.06 6.69 22.85
CA LYS A 115 11.48 6.69 23.27
C LYS A 115 12.07 5.28 23.34
N GLY A 116 11.23 4.25 23.50
CA GLY A 116 11.68 2.88 23.62
C GLY A 116 10.56 1.90 23.93
N PHE A 117 10.97 0.68 24.21
CA PHE A 117 10.10 -0.41 24.58
C PHE A 117 10.57 -1.05 25.87
N VAL A 118 9.63 -1.53 26.66
CA VAL A 118 9.93 -2.30 27.89
C VAL A 118 9.64 -3.75 27.62
N SER A 119 10.64 -4.60 27.88
CA SER A 119 10.51 -6.04 27.76
C SER A 119 10.50 -6.69 29.16
N ASP A 120 9.75 -7.75 29.30
CA ASP A 120 9.82 -8.62 30.46
C ASP A 120 11.16 -9.34 30.52
N SER A 121 11.81 -9.30 31.67
CA SER A 121 13.16 -9.85 31.85
C SER A 121 13.25 -11.38 31.74
N GLY A 122 12.12 -12.08 31.95
CA GLY A 122 12.09 -13.54 31.89
C GLY A 122 11.73 -14.08 30.50
N SER A 123 10.74 -13.48 29.84
CA SER A 123 10.24 -13.94 28.55
C SER A 123 10.81 -13.17 27.33
N GLY A 124 11.35 -11.98 27.56
CA GLY A 124 11.76 -11.07 26.48
C GLY A 124 10.57 -10.41 25.75
N ALA A 125 9.34 -10.73 26.14
CA ALA A 125 8.16 -10.15 25.51
C ALA A 125 8.03 -8.66 25.82
N VAL A 126 7.75 -7.86 24.82
CA VAL A 126 7.50 -6.43 24.99
C VAL A 126 6.12 -6.25 25.65
N ASN A 127 6.07 -5.51 26.74
CA ASN A 127 4.87 -5.31 27.54
C ASN A 127 4.49 -3.84 27.77
N ALA A 128 5.31 -2.91 27.30
CA ALA A 128 4.99 -1.48 27.32
C ALA A 128 5.79 -0.68 26.29
N VAL A 129 5.26 0.49 25.96
CA VAL A 129 5.93 1.53 25.16
C VAL A 129 6.33 2.67 26.09
N GLU A 130 7.58 3.09 26.05
CA GLU A 130 8.07 4.30 26.72
C GLU A 130 7.92 5.51 25.79
N THR A 131 7.38 6.59 26.33
CA THR A 131 7.19 7.84 25.59
C THR A 131 7.74 9.02 26.38
N ASP A 132 7.87 10.18 25.72
CA ASP A 132 8.21 11.45 26.37
C ASP A 132 7.14 11.92 27.36
N LYS A 133 5.96 11.32 27.37
CA LYS A 133 4.81 11.63 28.24
C LYS A 133 4.50 10.54 29.27
N GLY A 134 5.31 9.50 29.34
CA GLY A 134 5.13 8.38 30.25
C GLY A 134 5.05 7.03 29.56
N LYS A 135 4.69 6.00 30.33
CA LYS A 135 4.66 4.61 29.88
C LYS A 135 3.25 4.18 29.56
N VAL A 136 3.07 3.43 28.47
CA VAL A 136 1.82 2.79 28.08
C VAL A 136 2.00 1.28 28.06
N SER A 137 1.33 0.58 28.98
CA SER A 137 1.34 -0.89 29.04
C SER A 137 0.49 -1.48 27.93
N CYS A 138 0.92 -2.59 27.36
CA CYS A 138 0.24 -3.28 26.26
C CYS A 138 0.64 -4.77 26.24
N GLU A 139 -0.21 -5.58 25.65
CA GLU A 139 0.06 -7.01 25.42
C GLU A 139 0.64 -7.24 24.01
N GLN A 140 0.33 -6.36 23.07
CA GLN A 140 0.81 -6.42 21.69
C GLN A 140 1.13 -5.03 21.17
N ILE A 141 2.13 -4.94 20.30
CA ILE A 141 2.53 -3.70 19.63
C ILE A 141 2.54 -3.92 18.13
N ILE A 142 1.94 -2.98 17.42
CA ILE A 142 2.02 -2.90 15.96
C ILE A 142 2.78 -1.63 15.61
N ILE A 143 3.89 -1.77 14.91
CA ILE A 143 4.72 -0.66 14.47
C ILE A 143 4.33 -0.29 13.04
N GLY A 144 3.55 0.78 12.87
CA GLY A 144 3.14 1.32 11.59
C GLY A 144 3.88 2.61 11.22
N ALA A 145 5.19 2.68 11.51
CA ALA A 145 5.99 3.91 11.43
C ALA A 145 6.52 4.27 10.03
N GLY A 146 6.13 3.54 8.97
CA GLY A 146 6.58 3.82 7.61
C GLY A 146 8.12 3.87 7.49
N PRO A 147 8.72 4.93 6.92
CA PRO A 147 10.17 5.03 6.76
C PRO A 147 10.97 4.99 8.07
N TRP A 148 10.36 5.34 9.19
CA TRP A 148 10.99 5.31 10.52
C TRP A 148 10.90 3.94 11.21
N ALA A 149 10.33 2.92 10.59
CA ALA A 149 10.27 1.56 11.15
C ALA A 149 11.64 1.02 11.55
N ARG A 150 12.72 1.43 10.85
CA ARG A 150 14.10 1.04 11.18
C ARG A 150 14.53 1.54 12.55
N ASP A 151 14.11 2.73 12.99
CA ASP A 151 14.47 3.28 14.29
C ASP A 151 13.84 2.44 15.41
N PHE A 152 12.58 2.06 15.25
CA PHE A 152 11.88 1.15 16.16
C PHE A 152 12.49 -0.26 16.17
N TRP A 153 12.91 -0.75 15.00
CA TRP A 153 13.63 -2.01 14.89
C TRP A 153 14.92 -2.03 15.70
N ASN A 154 15.68 -0.93 15.66
CA ASN A 154 16.91 -0.77 16.43
C ASN A 154 16.64 -0.66 17.94
N MET A 155 15.54 -0.03 18.34
CA MET A 155 15.14 0.06 19.77
C MET A 155 14.79 -1.31 20.37
N LEU A 156 14.37 -2.25 19.53
CA LEU A 156 14.01 -3.63 19.94
C LEU A 156 15.19 -4.60 19.85
N ASP A 157 16.37 -4.14 19.45
CA ASP A 157 17.58 -4.97 19.22
C ASP A 157 17.31 -6.19 18.32
N LEU A 158 16.49 -6.00 17.29
CA LEU A 158 16.14 -7.05 16.34
C LEU A 158 17.27 -7.27 15.32
N PRO A 159 17.33 -8.45 14.66
CA PRO A 159 18.38 -8.76 13.69
C PRO A 159 18.50 -7.70 12.60
N LYS A 160 19.72 -7.24 12.32
CA LYS A 160 19.98 -6.21 11.31
C LYS A 160 19.87 -6.70 9.88
N GLN A 161 19.86 -8.00 9.69
CA GLN A 161 19.72 -8.68 8.41
C GLN A 161 18.60 -9.71 8.48
N ILE A 162 17.75 -9.73 7.47
CA ILE A 162 16.71 -10.72 7.28
C ILE A 162 17.09 -11.54 6.06
N ASP A 163 17.17 -12.86 6.20
CA ASP A 163 17.38 -13.75 5.07
C ASP A 163 16.06 -13.96 4.32
N ILE A 164 15.86 -13.19 3.25
CA ILE A 164 14.66 -13.28 2.41
C ILE A 164 14.61 -14.52 1.53
N THR A 165 15.67 -15.35 1.51
CA THR A 165 15.68 -16.62 0.78
C THR A 165 14.99 -17.74 1.55
N GLN A 166 14.77 -17.58 2.84
CA GLN A 166 14.03 -18.53 3.65
C GLN A 166 12.52 -18.40 3.43
N PRO A 167 11.75 -19.52 3.47
CA PRO A 167 10.30 -19.52 3.22
C PRO A 167 9.48 -18.57 4.10
N ASN A 168 10.00 -18.16 5.24
CA ASN A 168 9.34 -17.24 6.19
C ASN A 168 10.08 -15.91 6.37
N GLY A 169 11.00 -15.57 5.48
CA GLY A 169 11.71 -14.29 5.42
C GLY A 169 12.74 -14.06 6.48
#